data_3e7fe96e256cf33aa51ac9c642c15de5
#
_entry.id   3e7fe96e256cf33aa51ac9c642c15de5
#
_cell.length_a   1.000
_cell.length_b   1.000
_cell.length_c   1.000
_cell.angle_alpha   90.00
_cell.angle_beta   90.00
_cell.angle_gamma   90.00
#
_symmetry.space_group_name_H-M   'P 1'
#
loop_
_entity.id
_entity.type
_entity.pdbx_description
1 polymer ?
#
loop_
_entity_poly.entity_id
_entity_poly.type
_entity_poly.pdbx_seq_one_letter_code
_entity_poly.pdbx_strand_id
1 'polypeptide(L)'
;MSFARPLVLLLLLALPAWWWLRARRLGRLRGVRMSDVRPAAGTAERLWIARLPLQLRNVCLGAWIVAAAGPRLGSARIEARSEGISIVLCVDLSSSMLAEDFAPANRIDVAKATAIDFVRARRSDRIGLVAFAAQALTQVPLTTDYAVLEAALQGLRIGMLEDGTAIGTAIATAANRLRRAPGKSKVIVLLTDGVNNRGTVDPRTAGQAAGAFGIKIYAIGVGRQGEAPVPTGQAPDGTLRYQSMPVEIDEALLTDVARGTGGRYFRATDTESLRHIFAEIDRLEKSTVEQVVYRRFEEAYRWPLALGLIVLALEIVLSGTFAVRVP
;
A
#
# COMPACT_ATOMS: atom_id res chain seq x y z
N MET A 1 -11.92 -0.51 -25.29
CA MET A 1 -11.83 -1.99 -25.36
C MET A 1 -10.40 -2.36 -25.71
N SER A 2 -9.78 -3.27 -24.97
CA SER A 2 -8.46 -3.84 -25.29
C SER A 2 -8.57 -5.37 -25.29
N PHE A 3 -7.65 -6.04 -25.97
CA PHE A 3 -7.60 -7.49 -25.99
C PHE A 3 -6.38 -7.99 -25.22
N ALA A 4 -6.54 -9.07 -24.45
CA ALA A 4 -5.44 -9.70 -23.71
C ALA A 4 -4.40 -10.30 -24.64
N ARG A 5 -4.86 -10.89 -25.76
CA ARG A 5 -4.03 -11.60 -26.75
C ARG A 5 -4.44 -11.19 -28.18
N PRO A 6 -4.06 -9.98 -28.64
CA PRO A 6 -4.52 -9.46 -29.93
C PRO A 6 -4.08 -10.33 -31.11
N LEU A 7 -2.96 -11.05 -31.01
CA LEU A 7 -2.47 -11.93 -32.07
C LEU A 7 -3.44 -13.09 -32.38
N VAL A 8 -4.28 -13.51 -31.41
CA VAL A 8 -5.27 -14.56 -31.63
C VAL A 8 -6.32 -14.12 -32.65
N LEU A 9 -6.59 -12.82 -32.79
CA LEU A 9 -7.53 -12.30 -33.81
C LEU A 9 -7.05 -12.56 -35.24
N LEU A 10 -5.77 -12.79 -35.48
CA LEU A 10 -5.25 -13.16 -36.79
C LEU A 10 -5.84 -14.49 -37.27
N LEU A 11 -6.30 -15.37 -36.38
CA LEU A 11 -7.00 -16.61 -36.74
C LEU A 11 -8.33 -16.35 -37.45
N LEU A 12 -8.95 -15.17 -37.28
CA LEU A 12 -10.14 -14.78 -38.05
C LEU A 12 -9.84 -14.70 -39.53
N LEU A 13 -8.64 -14.36 -39.95
CA LEU A 13 -8.21 -14.34 -41.35
C LEU A 13 -8.10 -15.76 -41.94
N ALA A 14 -7.92 -16.77 -41.10
CA ALA A 14 -7.90 -18.16 -41.54
C ALA A 14 -9.30 -18.70 -41.92
N LEU A 15 -10.38 -18.13 -41.37
CA LEU A 15 -11.76 -18.56 -41.67
C LEU A 15 -12.13 -18.41 -43.16
N PRO A 16 -11.93 -17.26 -43.83
CA PRO A 16 -12.20 -17.12 -45.25
C PRO A 16 -11.26 -17.99 -46.10
N ALA A 17 -10.00 -18.15 -45.72
CA ALA A 17 -9.07 -19.06 -46.42
C ALA A 17 -9.51 -20.52 -46.33
N TRP A 18 -9.93 -20.96 -45.14
CA TRP A 18 -10.54 -22.29 -44.94
C TRP A 18 -11.78 -22.50 -45.77
N TRP A 19 -12.68 -21.51 -45.81
CA TRP A 19 -13.90 -21.55 -46.61
C TRP A 19 -13.61 -21.66 -48.10
N TRP A 20 -12.65 -20.88 -48.62
CA TRP A 20 -12.20 -20.90 -50.01
C TRP A 20 -11.58 -22.26 -50.40
N LEU A 21 -10.73 -22.83 -49.57
CA LEU A 21 -10.14 -24.15 -49.77
C LEU A 21 -11.21 -25.25 -49.81
N ARG A 22 -12.19 -25.18 -48.91
CA ARG A 22 -13.31 -26.13 -48.83
C ARG A 22 -14.23 -26.00 -50.05
N ALA A 23 -14.55 -24.80 -50.50
CA ALA A 23 -15.34 -24.55 -51.70
C ALA A 23 -14.65 -25.13 -52.96
N ARG A 24 -13.32 -24.98 -53.07
CA ARG A 24 -12.54 -25.60 -54.15
C ARG A 24 -12.54 -27.13 -54.10
N ARG A 25 -12.46 -27.75 -52.93
CA ARG A 25 -12.52 -29.22 -52.77
C ARG A 25 -13.91 -29.77 -53.13
N LEU A 26 -14.96 -29.13 -52.69
CA LEU A 26 -16.34 -29.52 -53.02
C LEU A 26 -16.66 -29.33 -54.49
N GLY A 27 -16.08 -28.34 -55.16
CA GLY A 27 -16.21 -28.16 -56.61
C GLY A 27 -15.53 -29.27 -57.41
N ARG A 28 -14.48 -29.92 -56.89
CA ARG A 28 -13.80 -31.06 -57.52
C ARG A 28 -14.52 -32.41 -57.37
N LEU A 29 -15.40 -32.54 -56.33
CA LEU A 29 -16.13 -33.78 -56.04
C LEU A 29 -17.50 -33.84 -56.75
N ARG A 30 -17.89 -32.83 -57.56
CA ARG A 30 -19.18 -32.78 -58.31
C ARG A 30 -19.11 -33.46 -59.64
N GLY A 31 -18.37 -34.54 -59.77
CA GLY A 31 -18.23 -35.34 -61.00
C GLY A 31 -19.00 -36.69 -61.02
N VAL A 32 -20.03 -36.87 -60.19
CA VAL A 32 -20.92 -38.05 -60.32
C VAL A 32 -21.99 -37.75 -61.32
N ARG A 33 -21.86 -38.31 -62.51
CA ARG A 33 -22.90 -38.30 -63.52
C ARG A 33 -24.09 -39.14 -63.03
N MET A 34 -25.18 -38.49 -62.63
CA MET A 34 -26.49 -39.14 -62.49
C MET A 34 -27.26 -38.92 -63.77
N SER A 35 -27.68 -40.00 -64.37
CA SER A 35 -28.39 -40.02 -65.64
C SER A 35 -29.91 -39.77 -65.56
N ASP A 36 -30.41 -39.26 -64.44
CA ASP A 36 -31.83 -38.90 -64.34
C ASP A 36 -31.96 -37.67 -63.43
N VAL A 37 -31.91 -36.48 -64.02
CA VAL A 37 -32.22 -35.21 -63.36
C VAL A 37 -33.57 -34.76 -63.88
N ARG A 38 -34.63 -35.18 -63.22
CA ARG A 38 -35.88 -34.41 -63.27
C ARG A 38 -35.55 -33.09 -62.50
N PRO A 39 -35.76 -31.95 -63.17
CA PRO A 39 -35.52 -30.69 -62.48
C PRO A 39 -36.52 -30.61 -61.33
N ALA A 40 -36.06 -30.80 -60.14
CA ALA A 40 -36.78 -30.33 -58.96
C ALA A 40 -36.84 -28.79 -59.06
N ALA A 41 -37.89 -28.35 -59.76
CA ALA A 41 -38.32 -26.96 -59.79
C ALA A 41 -38.76 -26.59 -58.33
N GLY A 42 -37.89 -26.04 -57.61
CA GLY A 42 -38.09 -25.62 -56.22
C GLY A 42 -36.72 -25.48 -55.63
N THR A 43 -35.92 -24.39 -56.04
CA THR A 43 -35.79 -23.73 -54.88
C THR A 43 -34.44 -23.22 -54.49
N ALA A 44 -34.24 -21.95 -54.73
CA ALA A 44 -33.25 -21.13 -54.11
C ALA A 44 -33.36 -21.21 -52.58
N GLU A 45 -34.55 -21.34 -52.00
CA GLU A 45 -34.80 -21.49 -50.55
C GLU A 45 -34.20 -22.78 -49.99
N ARG A 46 -34.31 -23.93 -50.61
CA ARG A 46 -33.68 -25.18 -50.11
C ARG A 46 -32.17 -25.15 -50.14
N LEU A 47 -31.57 -24.44 -51.09
CA LEU A 47 -30.11 -24.26 -51.14
C LEU A 47 -29.61 -23.36 -50.01
N TRP A 48 -30.43 -22.41 -49.59
CA TRP A 48 -30.06 -21.50 -48.46
C TRP A 48 -30.09 -22.26 -47.13
N ILE A 49 -31.13 -23.04 -46.88
CA ILE A 49 -31.28 -23.89 -45.69
C ILE A 49 -30.14 -24.91 -45.61
N ALA A 50 -29.71 -25.50 -46.71
CA ALA A 50 -28.59 -26.45 -46.75
C ALA A 50 -27.22 -25.81 -46.42
N ARG A 51 -27.08 -24.50 -46.58
CA ARG A 51 -25.85 -23.76 -46.25
C ARG A 51 -25.86 -23.16 -44.86
N LEU A 52 -27.01 -23.06 -44.20
CA LEU A 52 -27.19 -22.43 -42.89
C LEU A 52 -26.33 -23.08 -41.80
N PRO A 53 -26.23 -24.41 -41.64
CA PRO A 53 -25.40 -25.03 -40.62
C PRO A 53 -23.90 -24.66 -40.78
N LEU A 54 -23.43 -24.54 -42.02
CA LEU A 54 -22.03 -24.18 -42.27
C LEU A 54 -21.73 -22.72 -41.89
N GLN A 55 -22.70 -21.82 -42.13
CA GLN A 55 -22.57 -20.43 -41.73
C GLN A 55 -22.59 -20.28 -40.21
N LEU A 56 -23.50 -21.00 -39.52
CA LEU A 56 -23.55 -21.02 -38.05
C LEU A 56 -22.24 -21.51 -37.44
N ARG A 57 -21.61 -22.55 -38.01
CA ARG A 57 -20.32 -23.05 -37.59
C ARG A 57 -19.21 -22.00 -37.71
N ASN A 58 -19.19 -21.21 -38.78
CA ASN A 58 -18.21 -20.13 -38.96
C ASN A 58 -18.44 -19.02 -37.94
N VAL A 59 -19.69 -18.68 -37.63
CA VAL A 59 -20.01 -17.69 -36.57
C VAL A 59 -19.57 -18.19 -35.18
N CYS A 60 -19.83 -19.48 -34.89
CA CYS A 60 -19.39 -20.11 -33.64
C CYS A 60 -17.87 -20.05 -33.49
N LEU A 61 -17.11 -20.44 -34.54
CA LEU A 61 -15.64 -20.38 -34.51
C LEU A 61 -15.13 -18.92 -34.36
N GLY A 62 -15.75 -17.98 -35.06
CA GLY A 62 -15.43 -16.56 -34.94
C GLY A 62 -15.66 -16.04 -33.50
N ALA A 63 -16.81 -16.39 -32.91
CA ALA A 63 -17.11 -16.01 -31.53
C ALA A 63 -16.10 -16.61 -30.54
N TRP A 64 -15.67 -17.84 -30.73
CA TRP A 64 -14.67 -18.47 -29.88
C TRP A 64 -13.26 -17.91 -30.06
N ILE A 65 -12.88 -17.52 -31.27
CA ILE A 65 -11.61 -16.81 -31.52
C ILE A 65 -11.62 -15.46 -30.80
N VAL A 66 -12.75 -14.73 -30.85
CA VAL A 66 -12.89 -13.47 -30.11
C VAL A 66 -12.84 -13.71 -28.60
N ALA A 67 -13.50 -14.78 -28.11
CA ALA A 67 -13.42 -15.16 -26.69
C ALA A 67 -11.98 -15.48 -26.25
N ALA A 68 -11.24 -16.24 -27.07
CA ALA A 68 -9.85 -16.60 -26.83
C ALA A 68 -8.89 -15.40 -26.89
N ALA A 69 -9.21 -14.36 -27.67
CA ALA A 69 -8.48 -13.09 -27.69
C ALA A 69 -8.62 -12.32 -26.37
N GLY A 70 -9.58 -12.67 -25.50
CA GLY A 70 -9.78 -12.09 -24.19
C GLY A 70 -10.17 -10.61 -24.27
N PRO A 71 -11.38 -10.25 -24.70
CA PRO A 71 -11.84 -8.87 -24.71
C PRO A 71 -11.92 -8.35 -23.26
N ARG A 72 -11.36 -7.16 -23.04
CA ARG A 72 -11.35 -6.46 -21.75
C ARG A 72 -12.26 -5.25 -21.86
N LEU A 73 -13.29 -5.22 -21.02
CA LEU A 73 -14.22 -4.11 -20.88
C LEU A 73 -13.89 -3.37 -19.59
N GLY A 74 -13.89 -2.05 -19.65
CA GLY A 74 -13.70 -1.19 -18.49
C GLY A 74 -12.45 -0.32 -18.58
N SER A 75 -12.52 0.82 -17.93
CA SER A 75 -11.35 1.62 -17.60
C SER A 75 -10.56 0.87 -16.51
N ALA A 76 -9.25 0.82 -16.65
CA ALA A 76 -8.40 0.33 -15.59
C ALA A 76 -8.77 1.09 -14.30
N ARG A 77 -9.40 0.41 -13.33
CA ARG A 77 -9.57 0.99 -12.02
C ARG A 77 -8.18 1.05 -11.40
N ILE A 78 -7.62 2.24 -11.39
CA ILE A 78 -6.32 2.49 -10.77
C ILE A 78 -6.58 2.46 -9.26
N GLU A 79 -6.48 1.31 -8.66
CA GLU A 79 -6.32 1.22 -7.22
C GLU A 79 -4.86 1.53 -6.92
N ALA A 80 -4.55 2.81 -6.76
CA ALA A 80 -3.31 3.22 -6.15
C ALA A 80 -3.38 2.79 -4.68
N ARG A 81 -2.97 1.57 -4.38
CA ARG A 81 -2.67 1.18 -3.00
C ARG A 81 -1.36 1.88 -2.65
N SER A 82 -1.48 3.04 -2.03
CA SER A 82 -0.38 3.59 -1.25
C SER A 82 -0.15 2.60 -0.10
N GLU A 83 0.86 1.75 -0.21
CA GLU A 83 1.33 1.02 0.97
C GLU A 83 1.91 2.07 1.90
N GLY A 84 1.16 2.41 2.96
CA GLY A 84 1.60 3.33 3.99
C GLY A 84 2.90 2.86 4.62
N ILE A 85 3.65 3.79 5.18
CA ILE A 85 4.86 3.49 5.96
C ILE A 85 4.47 3.03 7.37
N SER A 86 5.38 2.29 8.02
CA SER A 86 5.20 1.87 9.41
C SER A 86 6.09 2.72 10.30
N ILE A 87 5.49 3.50 11.20
CA ILE A 87 6.16 4.47 12.06
C ILE A 87 5.96 4.10 13.52
N VAL A 88 7.01 4.18 14.35
CA VAL A 88 6.85 4.17 15.80
C VAL A 88 7.35 5.50 16.34
N LEU A 89 6.47 6.22 17.03
CA LEU A 89 6.80 7.41 17.78
C LEU A 89 7.32 6.98 19.16
N CYS A 90 8.55 7.36 19.51
CA CYS A 90 9.14 7.16 20.84
C CYS A 90 9.17 8.52 21.53
N VAL A 91 8.41 8.67 22.60
CA VAL A 91 8.27 9.93 23.34
C VAL A 91 8.88 9.79 24.72
N ASP A 92 9.83 10.66 25.03
CA ASP A 92 10.47 10.74 26.32
C ASP A 92 9.52 11.33 27.37
N LEU A 93 9.41 10.66 28.50
CA LEU A 93 8.62 11.07 29.67
C LEU A 93 9.51 11.33 30.89
N SER A 94 10.81 11.61 30.69
CA SER A 94 11.70 12.03 31.79
C SER A 94 11.30 13.40 32.33
N SER A 95 11.68 13.67 33.56
CA SER A 95 11.33 14.92 34.26
C SER A 95 11.88 16.19 33.58
N SER A 96 12.96 16.07 32.80
CA SER A 96 13.53 17.17 32.01
C SER A 96 12.55 17.68 30.93
N MET A 97 11.64 16.85 30.42
CA MET A 97 10.61 17.24 29.48
C MET A 97 9.55 18.20 30.05
N LEU A 98 9.55 18.46 31.38
CA LEU A 98 8.77 19.52 32.02
C LEU A 98 9.37 20.91 31.84
N ALA A 99 10.56 21.04 31.27
CA ALA A 99 11.19 22.32 31.05
C ALA A 99 10.34 23.25 30.19
N GLU A 100 10.22 24.52 30.58
CA GLU A 100 9.38 25.53 29.94
C GLU A 100 10.17 26.47 29.03
N ASP A 101 11.10 25.94 28.26
CA ASP A 101 11.87 26.69 27.26
C ASP A 101 11.21 26.80 25.90
N PHE A 102 10.00 26.20 25.74
CA PHE A 102 9.12 26.30 24.56
C PHE A 102 7.91 27.21 24.86
N ALA A 103 8.11 28.33 25.52
CA ALA A 103 7.02 29.22 25.92
C ALA A 103 5.88 29.35 24.85
N PRO A 104 4.61 29.32 25.26
CA PRO A 104 4.09 29.31 26.63
C PRO A 104 3.92 27.90 27.25
N ALA A 105 4.33 26.83 26.58
CA ALA A 105 4.16 25.44 27.03
C ALA A 105 5.51 24.80 27.39
N ASN A 106 5.46 23.66 28.07
CA ASN A 106 6.63 22.82 28.33
C ASN A 106 6.95 21.90 27.11
N ARG A 107 8.11 21.26 27.13
CA ARG A 107 8.59 20.40 26.02
C ARG A 107 7.64 19.25 25.71
N ILE A 108 7.12 18.55 26.74
CA ILE A 108 6.24 17.40 26.55
C ILE A 108 4.90 17.80 25.92
N ASP A 109 4.32 18.94 26.31
CA ASP A 109 3.05 19.37 25.73
C ASP A 109 3.21 19.80 24.27
N VAL A 110 4.31 20.47 23.93
CA VAL A 110 4.62 20.79 22.53
C VAL A 110 4.90 19.52 21.72
N ALA A 111 5.66 18.57 22.26
CA ALA A 111 5.94 17.29 21.60
C ALA A 111 4.65 16.51 21.33
N LYS A 112 3.72 16.43 22.31
CA LYS A 112 2.42 15.80 22.18
C LYS A 112 1.57 16.49 21.11
N ALA A 113 1.44 17.81 21.17
CA ALA A 113 0.63 18.57 20.19
C ALA A 113 1.14 18.37 18.77
N THR A 114 2.46 18.48 18.57
CA THR A 114 3.07 18.31 17.24
C THR A 114 2.97 16.85 16.73
N ALA A 115 3.12 15.87 17.63
CA ALA A 115 2.93 14.46 17.28
C ALA A 115 1.47 14.18 16.90
N ILE A 116 0.49 14.79 17.56
CA ILE A 116 -0.94 14.68 17.20
C ILE A 116 -1.19 15.29 15.82
N ASP A 117 -0.66 16.48 15.53
CA ASP A 117 -0.79 17.12 14.22
C ASP A 117 -0.17 16.23 13.11
N PHE A 118 0.98 15.63 13.40
CA PHE A 118 1.63 14.68 12.51
C PHE A 118 0.76 13.44 12.24
N VAL A 119 0.15 12.86 13.28
CA VAL A 119 -0.75 11.71 13.14
C VAL A 119 -1.99 12.08 12.31
N ARG A 120 -2.61 13.24 12.56
CA ARG A 120 -3.79 13.73 11.82
C ARG A 120 -3.52 13.95 10.34
N ALA A 121 -2.31 14.30 9.97
CA ALA A 121 -1.92 14.46 8.57
C ALA A 121 -1.80 13.14 7.79
N ARG A 122 -1.92 11.98 8.45
CA ARG A 122 -1.78 10.65 7.85
C ARG A 122 -3.11 10.06 7.42
N ARG A 123 -3.07 9.19 6.39
CA ARG A 123 -4.28 8.52 5.85
C ARG A 123 -4.15 7.01 5.75
N SER A 124 -2.93 6.51 5.56
CA SER A 124 -2.68 5.08 5.26
C SER A 124 -1.50 4.50 6.04
N ASP A 125 -0.80 5.32 6.83
CA ASP A 125 0.36 4.90 7.60
C ASP A 125 -0.04 4.12 8.84
N ARG A 126 0.78 3.15 9.22
CA ARG A 126 0.62 2.46 10.51
C ARG A 126 1.52 3.12 11.53
N ILE A 127 0.93 3.63 12.58
CA ILE A 127 1.67 4.34 13.62
C ILE A 127 1.50 3.60 14.93
N GLY A 128 2.60 3.43 15.66
CA GLY A 128 2.63 2.93 17.02
C GLY A 128 3.22 4.00 17.96
N LEU A 129 2.96 3.86 19.24
CA LEU A 129 3.44 4.77 20.28
C LEU A 129 4.18 3.99 21.36
N VAL A 130 5.41 4.40 21.61
CA VAL A 130 6.26 3.95 22.72
C VAL A 130 6.54 5.16 23.62
N ALA A 131 6.14 5.09 24.87
CA ALA A 131 6.56 6.03 25.88
C ALA A 131 7.77 5.47 26.62
N PHE A 132 8.74 6.31 26.94
CA PHE A 132 9.91 5.86 27.68
C PHE A 132 10.41 6.91 28.69
N ALA A 133 11.05 6.42 29.71
CA ALA A 133 11.82 7.14 30.71
C ALA A 133 12.95 6.20 31.15
N ALA A 134 13.07 5.81 32.45
CA ALA A 134 14.00 4.75 32.87
C ALA A 134 13.69 3.39 32.20
N GLN A 135 12.46 3.19 31.73
CA GLN A 135 11.97 2.02 31.01
C GLN A 135 11.21 2.44 29.78
N ALA A 136 10.95 1.49 28.84
CA ALA A 136 10.16 1.74 27.64
C ALA A 136 8.90 0.87 27.62
N LEU A 137 7.74 1.51 27.40
CA LEU A 137 6.44 0.87 27.36
C LEU A 137 5.75 1.14 26.02
N THR A 138 5.29 0.10 25.36
CA THR A 138 4.42 0.26 24.18
C THR A 138 3.03 0.69 24.64
N GLN A 139 2.67 1.94 24.41
CA GLN A 139 1.33 2.48 24.72
C GLN A 139 0.31 2.05 23.68
N VAL A 140 0.69 2.13 22.40
CA VAL A 140 -0.17 1.71 21.29
C VAL A 140 0.67 0.88 20.31
N PRO A 141 0.25 -0.35 19.96
CA PRO A 141 0.89 -1.11 18.89
C PRO A 141 0.62 -0.43 17.54
N LEU A 142 1.32 -0.87 16.48
CA LEU A 142 1.12 -0.33 15.12
C LEU A 142 -0.35 -0.46 14.69
N THR A 143 -1.00 0.66 14.47
CA THR A 143 -2.40 0.76 14.07
C THR A 143 -2.62 1.84 13.01
N THR A 144 -3.73 1.78 12.32
CA THR A 144 -4.27 2.83 11.45
C THR A 144 -5.43 3.59 12.13
N ASP A 145 -5.74 3.24 13.38
CA ASP A 145 -6.73 3.95 14.19
C ASP A 145 -6.07 5.16 14.86
N TYR A 146 -6.16 6.29 14.18
CA TYR A 146 -5.55 7.54 14.64
C TYR A 146 -6.25 8.13 15.85
N ALA A 147 -7.54 7.82 16.09
CA ALA A 147 -8.25 8.31 17.27
C ALA A 147 -7.68 7.69 18.56
N VAL A 148 -7.36 6.40 18.53
CA VAL A 148 -6.70 5.70 19.64
C VAL A 148 -5.30 6.28 19.90
N LEU A 149 -4.55 6.59 18.82
CA LEU A 149 -3.21 7.21 18.95
C LEU A 149 -3.29 8.62 19.55
N GLU A 150 -4.25 9.44 19.09
CA GLU A 150 -4.45 10.79 19.64
C GLU A 150 -4.81 10.74 21.12
N ALA A 151 -5.74 9.87 21.50
CA ALA A 151 -6.14 9.69 22.89
C ALA A 151 -4.95 9.24 23.77
N ALA A 152 -4.13 8.31 23.25
CA ALA A 152 -2.94 7.84 23.96
C ALA A 152 -1.88 8.93 24.10
N LEU A 153 -1.62 9.73 23.04
CA LEU A 153 -0.69 10.86 23.08
C LEU A 153 -1.15 11.93 24.07
N GLN A 154 -2.43 12.26 24.10
CA GLN A 154 -3.00 13.20 25.06
C GLN A 154 -2.87 12.68 26.50
N GLY A 155 -3.00 11.36 26.68
CA GLY A 155 -2.91 10.69 27.98
C GLY A 155 -1.48 10.60 28.56
N LEU A 156 -0.43 10.85 27.77
CA LEU A 156 0.95 10.81 28.26
C LEU A 156 1.19 11.86 29.32
N ARG A 157 1.79 11.43 30.42
CA ARG A 157 2.12 12.31 31.58
C ARG A 157 3.47 11.91 32.15
N ILE A 158 4.25 12.90 32.57
CA ILE A 158 5.46 12.68 33.36
C ILE A 158 5.06 11.99 34.67
N GLY A 159 5.87 11.04 35.13
CA GLY A 159 5.57 10.23 36.33
C GLY A 159 4.78 8.95 36.06
N MET A 160 4.37 8.65 34.82
CA MET A 160 3.82 7.34 34.45
C MET A 160 4.86 6.22 34.52
N LEU A 161 6.12 6.55 34.32
CA LEU A 161 7.28 5.66 34.40
C LEU A 161 8.26 6.20 35.42
N GLU A 162 9.16 5.35 35.94
CA GLU A 162 10.27 5.76 36.80
C GLU A 162 11.16 6.76 36.04
N ASP A 163 11.61 7.81 36.72
CA ASP A 163 12.38 8.88 36.10
C ASP A 163 13.77 8.43 35.62
N GLY A 164 14.19 9.03 34.51
CA GLY A 164 15.43 8.72 33.82
C GLY A 164 15.20 8.58 32.33
N THR A 165 16.27 8.32 31.56
CA THR A 165 16.21 8.31 30.09
C THR A 165 16.93 7.09 29.52
N ALA A 166 16.16 6.07 29.09
CA ALA A 166 16.66 4.81 28.55
C ALA A 166 16.48 4.75 27.02
N ILE A 167 17.25 5.54 26.27
CA ILE A 167 17.16 5.68 24.81
C ILE A 167 17.34 4.34 24.10
N GLY A 168 18.35 3.56 24.48
CA GLY A 168 18.63 2.27 23.86
C GLY A 168 17.48 1.28 24.03
N THR A 169 16.83 1.26 25.21
CA THR A 169 15.66 0.41 25.48
C THR A 169 14.45 0.86 24.66
N ALA A 170 14.25 2.18 24.49
CA ALA A 170 13.19 2.73 23.64
C ALA A 170 13.36 2.33 22.19
N ILE A 171 14.57 2.47 21.62
CA ILE A 171 14.90 2.06 20.25
C ILE A 171 14.69 0.55 20.07
N ALA A 172 15.19 -0.28 21.01
CA ALA A 172 15.04 -1.73 20.93
C ALA A 172 13.56 -2.16 20.98
N THR A 173 12.75 -1.53 21.83
CA THR A 173 11.31 -1.77 21.94
C THR A 173 10.59 -1.40 20.65
N ALA A 174 10.88 -0.21 20.10
CA ALA A 174 10.30 0.24 18.83
C ALA A 174 10.72 -0.64 17.65
N ALA A 175 12.01 -1.01 17.58
CA ALA A 175 12.53 -1.90 16.54
C ALA A 175 11.86 -3.29 16.58
N ASN A 176 11.62 -3.83 17.78
CA ASN A 176 10.90 -5.09 17.93
C ASN A 176 9.45 -5.01 17.39
N ARG A 177 8.78 -3.86 17.52
CA ARG A 177 7.43 -3.65 16.93
C ARG A 177 7.48 -3.53 15.42
N LEU A 178 8.54 -2.91 14.87
CA LEU A 178 8.69 -2.68 13.43
C LEU A 178 9.26 -3.86 12.65
N ARG A 179 10.06 -4.74 13.26
CA ARG A 179 10.78 -5.79 12.53
C ARG A 179 9.88 -6.64 11.64
N ARG A 180 8.66 -6.96 12.09
CA ARG A 180 7.65 -7.74 11.35
C ARG A 180 6.54 -6.88 10.75
N ALA A 181 6.65 -5.56 10.82
CA ALA A 181 5.66 -4.67 10.26
C ALA A 181 5.63 -4.78 8.74
N PRO A 182 4.44 -4.74 8.12
CA PRO A 182 4.31 -4.67 6.68
C PRO A 182 4.69 -3.27 6.17
N GLY A 183 4.99 -3.18 4.87
CA GLY A 183 5.37 -1.93 4.21
C GLY A 183 6.86 -1.87 3.87
N LYS A 184 7.19 -1.05 2.88
CA LYS A 184 8.56 -0.91 2.36
C LYS A 184 9.44 -0.03 3.25
N SER A 185 8.86 0.95 3.95
CA SER A 185 9.59 1.84 4.85
C SER A 185 9.16 1.64 6.30
N LYS A 186 10.14 1.54 7.19
CA LYS A 186 9.99 1.37 8.63
C LYS A 186 10.78 2.46 9.32
N VAL A 187 10.13 3.21 10.19
CA VAL A 187 10.67 4.44 10.76
C VAL A 187 10.45 4.49 12.26
N ILE A 188 11.49 4.86 13.00
CA ILE A 188 11.41 5.27 14.39
C ILE A 188 11.59 6.78 14.41
N VAL A 189 10.68 7.51 15.04
CA VAL A 189 10.83 8.93 15.37
C VAL A 189 11.03 9.01 16.88
N LEU A 190 12.25 9.31 17.28
CA LEU A 190 12.65 9.41 18.69
C LEU A 190 12.66 10.87 19.12
N LEU A 191 11.84 11.23 20.11
CA LEU A 191 11.80 12.55 20.72
C LEU A 191 12.36 12.44 22.12
N THR A 192 13.46 13.15 22.40
CA THR A 192 14.13 13.17 23.72
C THR A 192 14.82 14.51 23.91
N ASP A 193 14.99 14.92 25.14
CA ASP A 193 15.74 16.11 25.53
C ASP A 193 16.95 15.77 26.44
N GLY A 194 17.18 14.48 26.70
CA GLY A 194 18.14 14.01 27.65
C GLY A 194 19.34 13.24 27.13
N VAL A 195 20.21 12.92 28.03
CA VAL A 195 21.35 12.02 27.89
C VAL A 195 20.90 10.62 28.32
N ASN A 196 21.35 9.58 27.60
CA ASN A 196 21.07 8.22 28.03
C ASN A 196 21.73 7.91 29.38
N ASN A 197 20.95 7.83 30.45
CA ASN A 197 21.43 7.62 31.85
C ASN A 197 20.82 6.35 32.48
N ARG A 198 19.93 5.66 31.80
CA ARG A 198 19.25 4.44 32.26
C ARG A 198 19.16 3.41 31.16
N GLY A 199 18.68 2.22 31.52
CA GLY A 199 18.47 1.10 30.59
C GLY A 199 19.67 0.17 30.47
N THR A 200 19.41 -1.07 30.06
CA THR A 200 20.42 -2.12 29.92
C THR A 200 20.96 -2.24 28.49
N VAL A 201 20.31 -1.60 27.52
CA VAL A 201 20.67 -1.65 26.12
C VAL A 201 21.38 -0.36 25.72
N ASP A 202 22.60 -0.48 25.20
CA ASP A 202 23.32 0.65 24.65
C ASP A 202 22.61 1.21 23.41
N PRO A 203 22.42 2.55 23.29
CA PRO A 203 21.73 3.16 22.16
C PRO A 203 22.36 2.89 20.79
N ARG A 204 23.70 2.85 20.69
CA ARG A 204 24.40 2.54 19.43
C ARG A 204 24.14 1.10 18.99
N THR A 205 24.19 0.16 19.93
CA THR A 205 23.88 -1.25 19.70
C THR A 205 22.42 -1.42 19.27
N ALA A 206 21.47 -0.75 19.93
CA ALA A 206 20.07 -0.75 19.54
C ALA A 206 19.84 -0.16 18.14
N GLY A 207 20.55 0.93 17.80
CA GLY A 207 20.53 1.54 16.47
C GLY A 207 21.07 0.61 15.39
N GLN A 208 22.20 -0.06 15.64
CA GLN A 208 22.76 -1.06 14.70
C GLN A 208 21.79 -2.20 14.46
N ALA A 209 21.16 -2.72 15.51
CA ALA A 209 20.14 -3.77 15.38
C ALA A 209 18.91 -3.28 14.57
N ALA A 210 18.45 -2.06 14.79
CA ALA A 210 17.38 -1.45 14.00
C ALA A 210 17.76 -1.33 12.52
N GLY A 211 18.98 -0.84 12.24
CA GLY A 211 19.51 -0.74 10.89
C GLY A 211 19.59 -2.08 10.15
N ALA A 212 19.96 -3.17 10.86
CA ALA A 212 20.00 -4.52 10.30
C ALA A 212 18.60 -5.02 9.87
N PHE A 213 17.52 -4.48 10.46
CA PHE A 213 16.13 -4.75 10.03
C PHE A 213 15.60 -3.75 8.99
N GLY A 214 16.45 -2.87 8.46
CA GLY A 214 16.06 -1.83 7.50
C GLY A 214 15.19 -0.74 8.13
N ILE A 215 15.30 -0.51 9.45
CA ILE A 215 14.53 0.50 10.17
C ILE A 215 15.38 1.76 10.25
N LYS A 216 14.84 2.89 9.76
CA LYS A 216 15.49 4.20 9.88
C LYS A 216 15.10 4.87 11.18
N ILE A 217 16.04 5.59 11.80
CA ILE A 217 15.81 6.33 13.03
C ILE A 217 15.98 7.83 12.76
N TYR A 218 14.91 8.59 12.98
CA TYR A 218 14.95 10.04 13.05
C TYR A 218 14.96 10.45 14.51
N ALA A 219 16.09 10.96 14.96
CA ALA A 219 16.25 11.43 16.32
C ALA A 219 16.03 12.94 16.39
N ILE A 220 15.14 13.36 17.28
CA ILE A 220 14.79 14.77 17.50
C ILE A 220 15.18 15.14 18.93
N GLY A 221 16.22 15.95 19.05
CA GLY A 221 16.59 16.57 20.30
C GLY A 221 15.68 17.77 20.57
N VAL A 222 14.94 17.75 21.69
CA VAL A 222 13.97 18.79 22.05
C VAL A 222 14.54 19.67 23.15
N GLY A 223 14.73 20.95 22.89
CA GLY A 223 15.23 21.88 23.89
C GLY A 223 16.30 22.85 23.37
N ARG A 224 16.49 23.94 24.09
CA ARG A 224 17.56 24.90 23.84
C ARG A 224 18.83 24.48 24.59
N GLN A 225 20.01 24.92 24.13
CA GLN A 225 21.24 24.77 24.88
C GLN A 225 21.28 25.81 26.03
N GLY A 226 21.79 25.39 27.17
CA GLY A 226 21.96 26.24 28.31
C GLY A 226 21.12 25.79 29.50
N GLU A 227 20.56 26.73 30.21
CA GLU A 227 19.71 26.48 31.38
C GLU A 227 18.24 26.62 31.00
N ALA A 228 17.39 25.71 31.49
CA ALA A 228 15.96 25.78 31.34
C ALA A 228 15.25 25.79 32.69
N PRO A 229 14.18 26.58 32.85
CA PRO A 229 13.36 26.57 34.06
C PRO A 229 12.52 25.29 34.12
N VAL A 230 12.72 24.49 35.16
CA VAL A 230 11.94 23.25 35.40
C VAL A 230 11.13 23.46 36.69
N PRO A 231 9.81 23.19 36.65
CA PRO A 231 8.99 23.28 37.86
C PRO A 231 9.39 22.15 38.85
N THR A 232 9.76 22.51 40.07
CA THR A 232 10.23 21.56 41.11
C THR A 232 9.22 21.36 42.21
N GLY A 233 8.12 22.10 42.24
CA GLY A 233 7.05 21.95 43.22
C GLY A 233 6.14 23.18 43.30
N GLN A 234 5.17 23.15 44.21
CA GLN A 234 4.31 24.28 44.50
C GLN A 234 4.69 24.90 45.85
N ALA A 235 4.70 26.24 45.92
CA ALA A 235 4.78 26.96 47.14
C ALA A 235 3.46 26.85 47.93
N PRO A 236 3.43 27.16 49.24
CA PRO A 236 2.20 27.13 50.03
C PRO A 236 1.06 28.04 49.53
N ASP A 237 1.40 29.04 48.70
CA ASP A 237 0.48 29.98 48.07
C ASP A 237 -0.06 29.45 46.72
N GLY A 238 0.33 28.23 46.31
CA GLY A 238 -0.09 27.62 45.05
C GLY A 238 0.75 28.01 43.84
N THR A 239 1.75 28.90 44.00
CA THR A 239 2.66 29.26 42.90
C THR A 239 3.66 28.14 42.60
N LEU A 240 3.99 27.93 41.30
CA LEU A 240 5.02 26.97 40.90
C LEU A 240 6.39 27.52 41.25
N ARG A 241 7.22 26.70 41.88
CA ARG A 241 8.64 26.98 42.09
C ARG A 241 9.43 26.43 40.93
N TYR A 242 10.25 27.26 40.32
CA TYR A 242 11.14 26.89 39.24
C TYR A 242 12.58 26.81 39.72
N GLN A 243 13.29 25.81 39.19
CA GLN A 243 14.73 25.71 39.36
C GLN A 243 15.35 25.70 37.94
N SER A 244 16.37 26.55 37.75
CA SER A 244 17.16 26.49 36.50
C SER A 244 18.02 25.25 36.52
N MET A 245 17.87 24.41 35.51
CA MET A 245 18.63 23.17 35.36
C MET A 245 19.42 23.20 34.04
N PRO A 246 20.67 22.72 34.04
CA PRO A 246 21.44 22.62 32.79
C PRO A 246 20.78 21.61 31.85
N VAL A 247 20.67 21.99 30.60
CA VAL A 247 20.13 21.13 29.54
C VAL A 247 21.31 20.52 28.79
N GLU A 248 21.50 19.21 28.95
CA GLU A 248 22.50 18.44 28.23
C GLU A 248 21.79 17.49 27.29
N ILE A 249 22.03 17.64 25.99
CA ILE A 249 21.58 16.72 24.97
C ILE A 249 22.82 16.10 24.34
N ASP A 250 22.92 14.78 24.34
CA ASP A 250 24.01 14.07 23.63
C ASP A 250 23.73 14.01 22.12
N GLU A 251 23.98 15.15 21.48
CA GLU A 251 23.79 15.27 20.02
C GLU A 251 24.71 14.31 19.24
N ALA A 252 25.89 14.02 19.76
CA ALA A 252 26.84 13.12 19.13
C ALA A 252 26.27 11.70 19.08
N LEU A 253 25.78 11.19 20.23
CA LEU A 253 25.12 9.89 20.32
C LEU A 253 23.89 9.80 19.41
N LEU A 254 22.98 10.78 19.47
CA LEU A 254 21.76 10.79 18.68
C LEU A 254 22.06 10.87 17.18
N THR A 255 23.10 11.64 16.80
CA THR A 255 23.55 11.72 15.41
C THR A 255 24.13 10.41 14.93
N ASP A 256 24.97 9.75 15.74
CA ASP A 256 25.57 8.45 15.40
C ASP A 256 24.48 7.38 15.20
N VAL A 257 23.51 7.30 16.12
CA VAL A 257 22.39 6.36 16.05
C VAL A 257 21.53 6.60 14.81
N ALA A 258 21.19 7.86 14.53
CA ALA A 258 20.37 8.20 13.37
C ALA A 258 21.09 7.88 12.05
N ARG A 259 22.34 8.35 11.87
CA ARG A 259 23.13 8.13 10.67
C ARG A 259 23.42 6.66 10.42
N GLY A 260 23.71 5.90 11.47
CA GLY A 260 23.97 4.45 11.37
C GLY A 260 22.80 3.64 10.79
N THR A 261 21.59 4.21 10.81
CA THR A 261 20.38 3.57 10.25
C THR A 261 19.91 4.19 8.93
N GLY A 262 20.65 5.15 8.39
CA GLY A 262 20.22 5.92 7.19
C GLY A 262 19.17 7.00 7.49
N GLY A 263 18.92 7.31 8.76
CA GLY A 263 18.10 8.42 9.19
C GLY A 263 18.91 9.70 9.47
N ARG A 264 18.31 10.64 10.19
CA ARG A 264 18.92 11.95 10.49
C ARG A 264 18.60 12.39 11.91
N TYR A 265 19.54 13.16 12.49
CA TYR A 265 19.32 13.89 13.72
C TYR A 265 18.82 15.31 13.40
N PHE A 266 17.89 15.79 14.19
CA PHE A 266 17.36 17.15 14.16
C PHE A 266 17.36 17.75 15.56
N ARG A 267 17.47 19.06 15.62
CA ARG A 267 17.30 19.80 16.87
C ARG A 267 16.08 20.71 16.77
N ALA A 268 15.16 20.58 17.71
CA ALA A 268 14.01 21.45 17.87
C ALA A 268 14.26 22.40 19.04
N THR A 269 14.29 23.70 18.74
CA THR A 269 14.52 24.76 19.75
C THR A 269 13.25 25.55 20.10
N ASP A 270 12.19 25.32 19.31
CA ASP A 270 10.89 25.95 19.46
C ASP A 270 9.81 25.10 18.77
N THR A 271 8.54 25.47 18.96
CA THR A 271 7.38 24.75 18.39
C THR A 271 7.39 24.71 16.87
N GLU A 272 7.82 25.79 16.22
CA GLU A 272 7.81 25.88 14.76
C GLU A 272 8.89 24.99 14.13
N SER A 273 10.10 24.99 14.71
CA SER A 273 11.16 24.08 14.28
C SER A 273 10.76 22.61 14.42
N LEU A 274 10.05 22.24 15.47
CA LEU A 274 9.54 20.87 15.64
C LEU A 274 8.51 20.48 14.56
N ARG A 275 7.61 21.39 14.20
CA ARG A 275 6.66 21.19 13.08
C ARG A 275 7.39 21.01 11.75
N HIS A 276 8.37 21.85 11.46
CA HIS A 276 9.18 21.75 10.25
C HIS A 276 9.94 20.42 10.16
N ILE A 277 10.49 19.94 11.27
CA ILE A 277 11.19 18.65 11.35
C ILE A 277 10.23 17.51 10.99
N PHE A 278 9.03 17.47 11.57
CA PHE A 278 8.04 16.46 11.24
C PHE A 278 7.60 16.53 9.76
N ALA A 279 7.45 17.72 9.19
CA ALA A 279 7.14 17.90 7.77
C ALA A 279 8.31 17.41 6.87
N GLU A 280 9.56 17.64 7.28
CA GLU A 280 10.73 17.14 6.54
C GLU A 280 10.81 15.60 6.58
N ILE A 281 10.59 14.98 7.74
CA ILE A 281 10.53 13.52 7.87
C ILE A 281 9.45 12.95 6.97
N ASP A 282 8.28 13.59 6.92
CA ASP A 282 7.19 13.20 6.02
C ASP A 282 7.62 13.24 4.56
N ARG A 283 8.29 14.30 4.14
CA ARG A 283 8.79 14.45 2.77
C ARG A 283 9.84 13.40 2.41
N LEU A 284 10.77 13.11 3.33
CA LEU A 284 11.85 12.14 3.11
C LEU A 284 11.30 10.72 2.94
N GLU A 285 10.26 10.35 3.68
CA GLU A 285 9.72 8.99 3.63
C GLU A 285 8.64 8.80 2.54
N LYS A 286 7.86 9.82 2.21
CA LYS A 286 6.88 9.77 1.11
C LYS A 286 7.53 9.64 -0.27
N SER A 287 8.71 10.19 -0.47
CA SER A 287 9.44 10.07 -1.74
C SER A 287 9.91 8.64 -2.03
N THR A 288 9.95 7.78 -1.02
CA THR A 288 10.42 6.39 -1.11
C THR A 288 9.28 5.40 -1.44
N VAL A 289 8.01 5.84 -1.34
CA VAL A 289 6.84 5.00 -1.63
C VAL A 289 6.51 5.04 -3.11
N GLU A 290 6.99 4.07 -3.89
CA GLU A 290 6.52 3.83 -5.25
C GLU A 290 5.03 3.44 -5.22
N GLN A 291 4.20 4.20 -5.95
CA GLN A 291 2.80 3.84 -6.16
C GLN A 291 2.75 2.57 -7.03
N VAL A 292 2.43 1.44 -6.44
CA VAL A 292 2.16 0.22 -7.19
C VAL A 292 0.77 0.34 -7.80
N VAL A 293 0.72 0.70 -9.07
CA VAL A 293 -0.53 0.83 -9.83
C VAL A 293 -0.99 -0.57 -10.27
N TYR A 294 -1.94 -1.15 -9.58
CA TYR A 294 -2.61 -2.38 -10.03
C TYR A 294 -3.69 -2.02 -11.04
N ARG A 295 -3.48 -2.41 -12.32
CA ARG A 295 -4.51 -2.31 -13.36
C ARG A 295 -5.37 -3.56 -13.31
N ARG A 296 -6.55 -3.48 -12.74
CA ARG A 296 -7.54 -4.56 -12.78
C ARG A 296 -8.43 -4.37 -14.00
N PHE A 297 -8.36 -5.30 -14.94
CA PHE A 297 -9.25 -5.34 -16.10
C PHE A 297 -10.35 -6.36 -15.84
N GLU A 298 -11.60 -6.02 -16.18
CA GLU A 298 -12.68 -7.00 -16.20
C GLU A 298 -12.62 -7.77 -17.52
N GLU A 299 -12.48 -9.08 -17.43
CA GLU A 299 -12.44 -9.95 -18.60
C GLU A 299 -13.86 -10.26 -19.08
N ALA A 300 -14.19 -9.87 -20.31
CA ALA A 300 -15.50 -10.01 -20.90
C ALA A 300 -15.62 -11.22 -21.86
N TYR A 301 -14.69 -12.19 -21.79
CA TYR A 301 -14.67 -13.37 -22.65
C TYR A 301 -15.93 -14.23 -22.52
N ARG A 302 -16.66 -14.14 -21.40
CA ARG A 302 -17.88 -14.92 -21.14
C ARG A 302 -18.97 -14.68 -22.17
N TRP A 303 -19.13 -13.45 -22.66
CA TRP A 303 -20.16 -13.09 -23.62
C TRP A 303 -19.95 -13.72 -25.00
N PRO A 304 -18.79 -13.58 -25.66
CA PRO A 304 -18.55 -14.24 -26.94
C PRO A 304 -18.48 -15.77 -26.82
N LEU A 305 -18.03 -16.30 -25.66
CA LEU A 305 -18.04 -17.73 -25.39
C LEU A 305 -19.46 -18.28 -25.33
N ALA A 306 -20.36 -17.65 -24.58
CA ALA A 306 -21.77 -18.03 -24.46
C ALA A 306 -22.49 -17.94 -25.82
N LEU A 307 -22.25 -16.86 -26.59
CA LEU A 307 -22.79 -16.70 -27.91
C LEU A 307 -22.38 -17.89 -28.84
N GLY A 308 -21.08 -18.25 -28.81
CA GLY A 308 -20.57 -19.38 -29.58
C GLY A 308 -21.23 -20.72 -29.20
N LEU A 309 -21.47 -20.96 -27.91
CA LEU A 309 -22.16 -22.17 -27.42
C LEU A 309 -23.62 -22.21 -27.85
N ILE A 310 -24.33 -21.09 -27.78
CA ILE A 310 -25.73 -21.00 -28.25
C ILE A 310 -25.83 -21.29 -29.74
N VAL A 311 -24.94 -20.66 -30.53
CA VAL A 311 -24.90 -20.87 -31.99
C VAL A 311 -24.56 -22.32 -32.34
N LEU A 312 -23.65 -22.96 -31.58
CA LEU A 312 -23.34 -24.37 -31.78
C LEU A 312 -24.53 -25.28 -31.46
N ALA A 313 -25.23 -25.03 -30.37
CA ALA A 313 -26.43 -25.78 -30.00
C ALA A 313 -27.51 -25.66 -31.09
N LEU A 314 -27.71 -24.46 -31.63
CA LEU A 314 -28.63 -24.21 -32.73
C LEU A 314 -28.19 -24.94 -34.00
N GLU A 315 -26.90 -24.95 -34.35
CA GLU A 315 -26.37 -25.72 -35.49
C GLU A 315 -26.68 -27.21 -35.35
N ILE A 316 -26.45 -27.79 -34.17
CA ILE A 316 -26.68 -29.22 -33.89
C ILE A 316 -28.17 -29.55 -34.07
N VAL A 317 -29.05 -28.74 -33.51
CA VAL A 317 -30.52 -28.94 -33.65
C VAL A 317 -30.96 -28.85 -35.11
N LEU A 318 -30.51 -27.80 -35.82
CA LEU A 318 -30.86 -27.63 -37.23
C LEU A 318 -30.28 -28.73 -38.14
N SER A 319 -29.06 -29.19 -37.85
CA SER A 319 -28.44 -30.28 -38.63
C SER A 319 -29.12 -31.63 -38.38
N GLY A 320 -29.62 -31.86 -37.16
CA GLY A 320 -30.35 -33.11 -36.82
C GLY A 320 -31.80 -33.12 -37.23
N THR A 321 -32.47 -31.95 -37.42
CA THR A 321 -33.90 -31.90 -37.76
C THR A 321 -34.17 -31.62 -39.23
N PHE A 322 -33.49 -30.59 -39.78
CA PHE A 322 -33.78 -30.11 -41.15
C PHE A 322 -32.76 -30.51 -42.21
N ALA A 323 -31.55 -30.88 -41.80
CA ALA A 323 -30.46 -31.23 -42.70
C ALA A 323 -30.18 -32.75 -42.73
N VAL A 324 -31.12 -33.60 -42.30
CA VAL A 324 -30.99 -35.05 -42.41
C VAL A 324 -30.94 -35.39 -43.92
N ARG A 325 -29.74 -35.64 -44.41
CA ARG A 325 -29.54 -36.22 -45.75
C ARG A 325 -29.86 -37.69 -45.64
N VAL A 326 -31.05 -38.07 -46.12
CA VAL A 326 -31.32 -39.48 -46.46
C VAL A 326 -30.32 -39.88 -47.52
N PRO A 327 -29.57 -40.98 -47.34
CA PRO A 327 -28.56 -41.44 -48.28
C PRO A 327 -29.13 -41.80 -49.67
#